data_57fb96a71c8d21a3b2472757a69b3683
#
_entry.id   57fb96a71c8d21a3b2472757a69b3683
#
_cell.length_a   1.000
_cell.length_b   1.000
_cell.length_c   1.000
_cell.angle_alpha   90.00
_cell.angle_beta   90.00
_cell.angle_gamma   90.00
#
_symmetry.space_group_name_H-M   'P 1'
#
loop_
_entity.id
_entity.type
_entity.pdbx_description
1 polymer ?
#
loop_
_entity_poly.entity_id
_entity_poly.type
_entity_poly.pdbx_seq_one_letter_code
_entity_poly.pdbx_strand_id
1 'polypeptide(L)' 'MNLANSVGLVLAVLIALFLIASLLFPERF' A
#
# COMPACT_ATOMS: atom_id res chain seq x y z
N MET A 1 12.46 -9.33 -13.14
CA MET A 1 12.12 -8.19 -12.28
C MET A 1 13.33 -7.33 -12.09
N ASN A 2 13.17 -6.07 -12.34
CA ASN A 2 14.27 -5.14 -12.14
C ASN A 2 13.97 -4.24 -10.93
N LEU A 3 14.92 -3.39 -10.60
CA LEU A 3 14.80 -2.56 -9.41
C LEU A 3 13.56 -1.64 -9.48
N ALA A 4 13.33 -1.05 -10.63
CA ALA A 4 12.17 -0.17 -10.79
C ALA A 4 10.87 -0.91 -10.55
N ASN A 5 10.77 -2.13 -11.04
CA ASN A 5 9.58 -2.94 -10.84
C ASN A 5 9.39 -3.31 -9.37
N SER A 6 10.51 -3.64 -8.71
CA SER A 6 10.44 -4.00 -7.29
C SER A 6 9.98 -2.82 -6.45
N VAL A 7 10.47 -1.64 -6.73
CA VAL A 7 10.08 -0.44 -6.01
C VAL A 7 8.59 -0.16 -6.22
N GLY A 8 8.14 -0.29 -7.46
CA GLY A 8 6.73 -0.07 -7.76
C GLY A 8 5.85 -1.06 -7.02
N LEU A 9 6.28 -2.32 -6.95
CA LEU A 9 5.51 -3.35 -6.26
C LEU A 9 5.40 -3.05 -4.77
N VAL A 10 6.50 -2.66 -4.15
CA VAL A 10 6.50 -2.33 -2.73
C VAL A 10 5.56 -1.17 -2.46
N LEU A 11 5.63 -0.13 -3.28
CA LEU A 11 4.76 1.03 -3.11
C LEU A 11 3.30 0.64 -3.28
N ALA A 12 3.00 -0.19 -4.26
CA ALA A 12 1.64 -0.63 -4.50
C ALA A 12 1.09 -1.39 -3.30
N VAL A 13 1.90 -2.27 -2.72
CA VAL A 13 1.47 -3.03 -1.55
C VAL A 13 1.22 -2.11 -0.37
N LEU A 14 2.09 -1.14 -0.15
CA LEU A 14 1.92 -0.20 0.96
C LEU A 14 0.65 0.61 0.80
N ILE A 15 0.37 1.07 -0.41
CA ILE A 15 -0.84 1.84 -0.66
C ILE A 15 -2.07 0.96 -0.46
N ALA A 16 -2.03 -0.27 -0.94
CA ALA A 16 -3.14 -1.19 -0.78
C ALA A 16 -3.42 -1.46 0.69
N LEU A 17 -2.38 -1.69 1.48
CA LEU A 17 -2.55 -1.90 2.91
C LEU A 17 -3.14 -0.68 3.59
N PHE A 18 -2.72 0.50 3.16
CA PHE A 18 -3.24 1.75 3.71
C PHE A 18 -4.73 1.87 3.43
N LEU A 19 -5.14 1.55 2.21
CA LEU A 19 -6.55 1.62 1.86
C LEU A 19 -7.38 0.61 2.64
N ILE A 20 -6.86 -0.60 2.81
CA ILE A 20 -7.56 -1.62 3.57
C ILE A 20 -7.72 -1.18 5.02
N ALA A 21 -6.65 -0.64 5.60
CA ALA A 21 -6.71 -0.15 6.98
C ALA A 21 -7.72 0.96 7.13
N SER A 22 -7.82 1.83 6.12
CA SER A 22 -8.80 2.92 6.16
C SER A 22 -10.22 2.39 6.16
N LEU A 23 -10.47 1.28 5.47
CA LEU A 23 -11.79 0.69 5.44
C LEU A 23 -12.13 0.01 6.76
N LEU A 24 -11.14 -0.61 7.39
CA LEU A 24 -11.35 -1.32 8.65
C LEU A 24 -11.41 -0.35 9.82
N PHE A 25 -10.58 0.67 9.83
CA PHE A 25 -10.52 1.63 10.92
C PHE A 25 -10.56 3.05 10.37
N PRO A 26 -11.73 3.47 9.88
CA PRO A 26 -11.86 4.79 9.26
C PRO A 26 -11.61 5.94 10.23
N GLU A 27 -11.76 5.70 11.51
CA GLU A 27 -11.59 6.75 12.51
C GLU A 27 -10.12 7.01 12.83
N ARG A 28 -9.23 6.27 12.21
CA ARG A 28 -7.82 6.45 12.43
C ARG A 28 -7.36 7.85 12.09
N PHE A 29 -8.09 8.49 11.26
CA PHE A 29 -7.67 9.78 10.76
C PHE A 29 -8.66 10.87 11.19
#